data_0ecb240ca87a8bcace59c441fd0b60fc
#
_entry.id   0ecb240ca87a8bcace59c441fd0b60fc
#
_cell.length_a   1.000
_cell.length_b   1.000
_cell.length_c   1.000
_cell.angle_alpha   90.00
_cell.angle_beta   90.00
_cell.angle_gamma   90.00
#
_symmetry.space_group_name_H-M   'P 1'
#
loop_
_entity.id
_entity.type
_entity.pdbx_description
1 polymer ?
#
loop_
_entity_poly.entity_id
_entity_poly.type
_entity_poly.pdbx_seq_one_letter_code
_entity_poly.pdbx_strand_id
1 'polypeptide(L)'
;FWGIEPNPSIETLREAIALGKEREVDFLLAVGGGSVIDGTKLIAAGLLYDGDAWELVRKGASQRTVPLGTVLTIPATGSEMNNGAVISRRETKEKYPFYGNYPLFSILDPEKTFTLPQRQVACGLADTFVHVMEQYMTVAGQSRVMDRWAEGILQTLVEIAPEIRENQHDYDLMADFMLSATMGLNGFIAMGVAQDWATHMIGHELTALHGLTHGATLAIVLPGTLRVLSAQKGDKLLQYGERVWGITTGERDERIRLAIERTEGFFRSLGLSTRLSEEGIGEE
;
A
#
# COMPACT_ATOMS: atom_id res chain seq x y z
N PHE A 1 7.72 -22.43 6.30
CA PHE A 1 8.33 -21.97 5.05
C PHE A 1 8.88 -20.57 5.24
N TRP A 2 10.10 -20.31 4.78
CA TRP A 2 10.80 -19.03 4.85
C TRP A 2 11.17 -18.57 3.46
N GLY A 3 11.38 -17.25 3.29
CA GLY A 3 11.97 -16.73 2.06
C GLY A 3 10.96 -16.17 1.06
N ILE A 4 9.74 -15.84 1.49
CA ILE A 4 8.85 -15.03 0.64
C ILE A 4 9.46 -13.63 0.57
N GLU A 5 9.89 -13.25 -0.62
CA GLU A 5 10.57 -12.00 -0.94
C GLU A 5 9.60 -10.82 -1.04
N PRO A 6 10.10 -9.57 -0.96
CA PRO A 6 9.34 -8.39 -1.37
C PRO A 6 8.82 -8.54 -2.82
N ASN A 7 7.56 -8.18 -3.08
CA ASN A 7 6.85 -8.46 -4.33
C ASN A 7 6.79 -9.98 -4.60
N PRO A 8 6.02 -10.75 -3.83
CA PRO A 8 6.07 -12.20 -3.81
C PRO A 8 5.92 -12.80 -5.21
N SER A 9 6.83 -13.68 -5.57
CA SER A 9 6.84 -14.28 -6.89
C SER A 9 6.19 -15.65 -6.90
N ILE A 10 5.49 -15.95 -8.00
CA ILE A 10 4.84 -17.26 -8.19
C ILE A 10 5.84 -18.41 -8.11
N GLU A 11 7.10 -18.18 -8.52
CA GLU A 11 8.16 -19.19 -8.47
C GLU A 11 8.39 -19.67 -7.02
N THR A 12 8.57 -18.73 -6.09
CA THR A 12 8.72 -19.02 -4.65
C THR A 12 7.43 -19.61 -4.04
N LEU A 13 6.26 -19.09 -4.44
CA LEU A 13 4.99 -19.56 -3.89
C LEU A 13 4.63 -20.99 -4.34
N ARG A 14 5.05 -21.41 -5.55
CA ARG A 14 4.91 -22.81 -6.00
C ARG A 14 5.61 -23.80 -5.08
N GLU A 15 6.80 -23.46 -4.57
CA GLU A 15 7.53 -24.30 -3.62
C GLU A 15 6.76 -24.44 -2.30
N ALA A 16 6.21 -23.32 -1.79
CA ALA A 16 5.40 -23.33 -0.58
C ALA A 16 4.11 -24.14 -0.75
N ILE A 17 3.45 -24.02 -1.91
CA ILE A 17 2.23 -24.79 -2.25
C ILE A 17 2.56 -26.29 -2.32
N ALA A 18 3.65 -26.67 -2.98
CA ALA A 18 4.06 -28.06 -3.09
C ALA A 18 4.34 -28.67 -1.70
N LEU A 19 5.11 -27.96 -0.87
CA LEU A 19 5.39 -28.39 0.51
C LEU A 19 4.11 -28.49 1.36
N GLY A 20 3.19 -27.53 1.21
CA GLY A 20 1.93 -27.53 1.95
C GLY A 20 1.00 -28.68 1.55
N LYS A 21 0.97 -29.04 0.25
CA LYS A 21 0.23 -30.22 -0.25
C LYS A 21 0.84 -31.53 0.25
N GLU A 22 2.17 -31.66 0.22
CA GLU A 22 2.89 -32.85 0.74
C GLU A 22 2.59 -33.08 2.23
N ARG A 23 2.44 -31.99 3.00
CA ARG A 23 2.21 -32.04 4.44
C ARG A 23 0.74 -31.94 4.84
N GLU A 24 -0.17 -31.95 3.90
CA GLU A 24 -1.62 -31.86 4.12
C GLU A 24 -2.01 -30.68 5.01
N VAL A 25 -1.41 -29.50 4.74
CA VAL A 25 -1.63 -28.28 5.53
C VAL A 25 -3.07 -27.79 5.34
N ASP A 26 -3.78 -27.60 6.44
CA ASP A 26 -5.18 -27.19 6.51
C ASP A 26 -5.39 -25.76 7.10
N PHE A 27 -4.33 -25.14 7.60
CA PHE A 27 -4.30 -23.77 8.12
C PHE A 27 -2.95 -23.10 7.85
N LEU A 28 -2.96 -21.78 7.53
CA LEU A 28 -1.76 -20.99 7.32
C LEU A 28 -1.67 -19.83 8.31
N LEU A 29 -0.47 -19.58 8.84
CA LEU A 29 -0.17 -18.37 9.61
C LEU A 29 0.91 -17.57 8.88
N ALA A 30 0.52 -16.40 8.33
CA ALA A 30 1.44 -15.47 7.73
C ALA A 30 2.09 -14.59 8.80
N VAL A 31 3.39 -14.70 9.01
CA VAL A 31 4.16 -13.83 9.92
C VAL A 31 5.09 -12.99 9.07
N GLY A 32 4.73 -11.71 8.84
CA GLY A 32 5.50 -10.84 7.95
C GLY A 32 4.75 -9.56 7.57
N GLY A 33 5.28 -8.85 6.58
CA GLY A 33 4.64 -7.70 5.96
C GLY A 33 3.67 -8.11 4.84
N GLY A 34 3.15 -7.11 4.12
CA GLY A 34 2.18 -7.30 3.04
C GLY A 34 2.57 -8.36 2.02
N SER A 35 3.84 -8.41 1.60
CA SER A 35 4.32 -9.42 0.63
C SER A 35 4.16 -10.86 1.13
N VAL A 36 4.43 -11.11 2.41
CA VAL A 36 4.24 -12.44 3.01
C VAL A 36 2.76 -12.78 3.09
N ILE A 37 1.92 -11.81 3.48
CA ILE A 37 0.47 -11.99 3.59
C ILE A 37 -0.15 -12.22 2.21
N ASP A 38 0.23 -11.43 1.21
CA ASP A 38 -0.21 -11.56 -0.18
C ASP A 38 0.15 -12.95 -0.74
N GLY A 39 1.42 -13.35 -0.58
CA GLY A 39 1.87 -14.68 -0.97
C GLY A 39 1.08 -15.79 -0.27
N THR A 40 0.80 -15.63 1.03
CA THR A 40 0.04 -16.61 1.82
C THR A 40 -1.42 -16.73 1.33
N LYS A 41 -2.06 -15.64 0.90
CA LYS A 41 -3.40 -15.70 0.28
C LYS A 41 -3.42 -16.55 -0.98
N LEU A 42 -2.39 -16.43 -1.84
CA LEU A 42 -2.29 -17.27 -3.02
C LEU A 42 -1.93 -18.72 -2.65
N ILE A 43 -1.04 -18.94 -1.68
CA ILE A 43 -0.73 -20.30 -1.18
C ILE A 43 -2.01 -20.95 -0.68
N ALA A 44 -2.83 -20.24 0.10
CA ALA A 44 -4.09 -20.76 0.62
C ALA A 44 -5.05 -21.25 -0.48
N ALA A 45 -5.11 -20.56 -1.61
CA ALA A 45 -5.88 -20.97 -2.77
C ALA A 45 -5.21 -22.13 -3.53
N GLY A 46 -3.89 -22.06 -3.70
CA GLY A 46 -3.10 -23.05 -4.43
C GLY A 46 -3.08 -24.42 -3.78
N LEU A 47 -3.20 -24.51 -2.45
CA LEU A 47 -3.30 -25.78 -1.73
C LEU A 47 -4.53 -26.60 -2.16
N LEU A 48 -5.63 -25.95 -2.53
CA LEU A 48 -6.87 -26.57 -2.93
C LEU A 48 -7.08 -26.59 -4.46
N TYR A 49 -6.06 -26.21 -5.23
CA TYR A 49 -6.11 -26.14 -6.69
C TYR A 49 -5.19 -27.21 -7.32
N ASP A 50 -5.72 -27.97 -8.29
CA ASP A 50 -4.98 -29.06 -8.91
C ASP A 50 -4.04 -28.59 -10.05
N GLY A 51 -4.23 -27.35 -10.54
CA GLY A 51 -3.40 -26.75 -11.58
C GLY A 51 -2.27 -25.87 -11.05
N ASP A 52 -1.65 -25.09 -11.93
CA ASP A 52 -0.66 -24.09 -11.58
C ASP A 52 -1.36 -22.86 -10.92
N ALA A 53 -0.89 -22.45 -9.74
CA ALA A 53 -1.47 -21.33 -9.03
C ALA A 53 -1.40 -20.00 -9.80
N TRP A 54 -0.51 -19.85 -10.79
CA TRP A 54 -0.50 -18.70 -11.69
C TRP A 54 -1.80 -18.57 -12.51
N GLU A 55 -2.46 -19.67 -12.81
CA GLU A 55 -3.76 -19.65 -13.46
C GLU A 55 -4.83 -18.95 -12.60
N LEU A 56 -4.75 -19.12 -11.27
CA LEU A 56 -5.64 -18.41 -10.33
C LEU A 56 -5.38 -16.90 -10.36
N VAL A 57 -4.10 -16.49 -10.40
CA VAL A 57 -3.72 -15.08 -10.55
C VAL A 57 -4.25 -14.51 -11.88
N ARG A 58 -4.10 -15.25 -12.97
CA ARG A 58 -4.63 -14.86 -14.31
C ARG A 58 -6.16 -14.79 -14.36
N LYS A 59 -6.85 -15.60 -13.58
CA LYS A 59 -8.33 -15.51 -13.39
C LYS A 59 -8.72 -14.35 -12.48
N GLY A 60 -7.78 -13.80 -11.71
CA GLY A 60 -7.95 -12.67 -10.82
C GLY A 60 -8.51 -13.00 -9.43
N ALA A 61 -9.11 -14.17 -9.20
CA ALA A 61 -9.68 -14.52 -7.90
C ALA A 61 -9.84 -16.02 -7.66
N SER A 62 -9.86 -16.40 -6.37
CA SER A 62 -10.33 -17.70 -5.89
C SER A 62 -10.92 -17.58 -4.49
N GLN A 63 -12.13 -18.05 -4.30
CA GLN A 63 -12.79 -18.11 -2.99
C GLN A 63 -12.61 -19.47 -2.29
N ARG A 64 -12.05 -20.47 -2.99
CA ARG A 64 -11.73 -21.78 -2.42
C ARG A 64 -10.30 -21.74 -1.89
N THR A 65 -10.16 -21.55 -0.58
CA THR A 65 -8.87 -21.43 0.12
C THR A 65 -8.89 -22.20 1.43
N VAL A 66 -7.74 -22.67 1.89
CA VAL A 66 -7.60 -23.02 3.31
C VAL A 66 -7.66 -21.74 4.14
N PRO A 67 -8.11 -21.82 5.42
CA PRO A 67 -8.13 -20.64 6.29
C PRO A 67 -6.72 -20.13 6.60
N LEU A 68 -6.60 -18.82 6.82
CA LEU A 68 -5.34 -18.18 7.21
C LEU A 68 -5.52 -17.15 8.33
N GLY A 69 -4.48 -16.99 9.15
CA GLY A 69 -4.32 -15.89 10.08
C GLY A 69 -3.06 -15.09 9.75
N THR A 70 -2.89 -13.92 10.34
CA THR A 70 -1.71 -13.08 10.12
C THR A 70 -1.12 -12.53 11.40
N VAL A 71 0.19 -12.28 11.39
CA VAL A 71 0.93 -11.47 12.37
C VAL A 71 1.68 -10.42 11.56
N LEU A 72 1.23 -9.19 11.63
CA LEU A 72 1.79 -8.09 10.84
C LEU A 72 3.12 -7.62 11.43
N THR A 73 4.15 -7.49 10.58
CA THR A 73 5.46 -6.97 10.99
C THR A 73 5.85 -5.66 10.31
N ILE A 74 5.19 -5.29 9.21
CA ILE A 74 5.42 -4.02 8.50
C ILE A 74 4.06 -3.44 8.10
N PRO A 75 3.62 -2.33 8.69
CA PRO A 75 2.40 -1.65 8.30
C PRO A 75 2.61 -0.90 6.98
N ALA A 76 1.77 -1.14 6.00
CA ALA A 76 1.75 -0.46 4.70
C ALA A 76 0.48 -0.80 3.90
N THR A 77 0.28 -2.08 3.55
CA THR A 77 -0.64 -2.54 2.51
C THR A 77 -2.06 -2.85 2.99
N GLY A 78 -2.30 -2.87 4.30
CA GLY A 78 -3.59 -3.33 4.85
C GLY A 78 -3.97 -4.77 4.47
N SER A 79 -3.01 -5.57 3.96
CA SER A 79 -3.26 -6.94 3.48
C SER A 79 -3.77 -7.87 4.57
N GLU A 80 -3.47 -7.58 5.83
CA GLU A 80 -3.95 -8.30 7.01
C GLU A 80 -5.46 -8.15 7.24
N MET A 81 -6.11 -7.14 6.63
CA MET A 81 -7.54 -6.88 6.80
C MET A 81 -8.27 -6.66 5.45
N ASN A 82 -7.71 -7.17 4.36
CA ASN A 82 -8.37 -7.20 3.06
C ASN A 82 -8.20 -8.58 2.39
N ASN A 83 -8.85 -8.79 1.25
CA ASN A 83 -8.76 -10.03 0.48
C ASN A 83 -7.89 -9.91 -0.78
N GLY A 84 -7.30 -8.74 -1.02
CA GLY A 84 -6.40 -8.49 -2.15
C GLY A 84 -4.99 -9.03 -1.90
N ALA A 85 -4.31 -9.33 -2.96
CA ALA A 85 -2.90 -9.68 -3.03
C ALA A 85 -2.33 -9.24 -4.36
N VAL A 86 -1.04 -8.97 -4.43
CA VAL A 86 -0.36 -8.66 -5.71
C VAL A 86 0.80 -9.62 -5.88
N ILE A 87 0.77 -10.40 -6.95
CA ILE A 87 1.71 -11.49 -7.21
C ILE A 87 2.52 -11.19 -8.46
N SER A 88 3.83 -11.37 -8.36
CA SER A 88 4.77 -11.19 -9.46
C SER A 88 5.10 -12.53 -10.13
N ARG A 89 5.52 -12.46 -11.40
CA ARG A 89 6.18 -13.55 -12.12
C ARG A 89 7.51 -13.03 -12.67
N ARG A 90 8.60 -13.50 -12.09
CA ARG A 90 9.96 -13.02 -12.45
C ARG A 90 10.33 -13.36 -13.90
N GLU A 91 9.97 -14.56 -14.34
CA GLU A 91 10.30 -15.07 -15.67
C GLU A 91 9.81 -14.13 -16.78
N THR A 92 8.60 -13.60 -16.65
CA THR A 92 7.93 -12.76 -17.66
C THR A 92 7.84 -11.29 -17.28
N LYS A 93 8.36 -10.92 -16.08
CA LYS A 93 8.27 -9.56 -15.49
C LYS A 93 6.82 -9.05 -15.38
N GLU A 94 5.89 -9.96 -15.08
CA GLU A 94 4.48 -9.65 -14.90
C GLU A 94 4.17 -9.43 -13.41
N LYS A 95 3.19 -8.57 -13.13
CA LYS A 95 2.68 -8.31 -11.77
C LYS A 95 1.17 -8.06 -11.84
N TYR A 96 0.38 -8.94 -11.20
CA TYR A 96 -1.08 -8.90 -11.29
C TYR A 96 -1.74 -8.97 -9.92
N PRO A 97 -2.91 -8.31 -9.75
CA PRO A 97 -3.74 -8.47 -8.58
C PRO A 97 -4.40 -9.85 -8.56
N PHE A 98 -4.61 -10.36 -7.36
CA PHE A 98 -5.33 -11.58 -7.06
C PHE A 98 -6.25 -11.34 -5.85
N TYR A 99 -7.46 -11.87 -5.85
CA TYR A 99 -8.41 -11.73 -4.75
C TYR A 99 -8.74 -13.11 -4.17
N GLY A 100 -8.28 -13.34 -2.94
CA GLY A 100 -8.56 -14.54 -2.16
C GLY A 100 -9.65 -14.33 -1.11
N ASN A 101 -9.50 -14.96 0.04
CA ASN A 101 -10.32 -14.72 1.23
C ASN A 101 -9.61 -13.76 2.20
N TYR A 102 -10.40 -13.15 3.07
CA TYR A 102 -9.88 -12.39 4.22
C TYR A 102 -9.18 -13.34 5.20
N PRO A 103 -8.14 -12.89 5.91
CA PRO A 103 -7.64 -13.58 7.08
C PRO A 103 -8.75 -13.74 8.13
N LEU A 104 -8.77 -14.88 8.84
CA LEU A 104 -9.73 -15.12 9.92
C LEU A 104 -9.47 -14.24 11.14
N PHE A 105 -8.20 -13.93 11.38
CA PHE A 105 -7.75 -13.00 12.40
C PHE A 105 -6.40 -12.38 11.98
N SER A 106 -6.11 -11.24 12.57
CA SER A 106 -4.83 -10.55 12.36
C SER A 106 -4.32 -10.00 13.70
N ILE A 107 -3.05 -10.28 13.99
CA ILE A 107 -2.35 -9.77 15.17
C ILE A 107 -1.56 -8.54 14.72
N LEU A 108 -1.90 -7.41 15.28
CA LEU A 108 -1.25 -6.12 15.07
C LEU A 108 -0.55 -5.73 16.38
N ASP A 109 0.75 -6.01 16.46
CA ASP A 109 1.58 -5.73 17.62
C ASP A 109 2.63 -4.67 17.23
N PRO A 110 2.49 -3.41 17.68
CA PRO A 110 3.41 -2.31 17.35
C PRO A 110 4.87 -2.62 17.68
N GLU A 111 5.17 -3.41 18.71
CA GLU A 111 6.54 -3.78 19.06
C GLU A 111 7.27 -4.54 17.94
N LYS A 112 6.54 -5.23 17.07
CA LYS A 112 7.12 -5.96 15.93
C LYS A 112 7.69 -5.03 14.86
N THR A 113 7.38 -3.75 14.92
CA THR A 113 7.86 -2.72 13.99
C THR A 113 9.12 -2.00 14.46
N PHE A 114 9.49 -2.12 15.74
CA PHE A 114 10.58 -1.35 16.35
C PHE A 114 11.94 -1.60 15.72
N THR A 115 12.16 -2.78 15.16
CA THR A 115 13.43 -3.16 14.53
C THR A 115 13.46 -2.99 13.02
N LEU A 116 12.40 -2.41 12.44
CA LEU A 116 12.37 -2.13 11.00
C LEU A 116 13.42 -1.09 10.62
N PRO A 117 14.11 -1.25 9.48
CA PRO A 117 14.92 -0.16 8.93
C PRO A 117 14.06 1.09 8.69
N GLN A 118 14.57 2.25 9.04
CA GLN A 118 13.83 3.53 8.88
C GLN A 118 13.32 3.75 7.45
N ARG A 119 14.08 3.30 6.43
CA ARG A 119 13.64 3.39 5.03
C ARG A 119 12.38 2.55 4.77
N GLN A 120 12.22 1.40 5.43
CA GLN A 120 11.00 0.59 5.28
C GLN A 120 9.81 1.26 5.97
N VAL A 121 10.01 1.87 7.13
CA VAL A 121 8.98 2.67 7.80
C VAL A 121 8.57 3.86 6.94
N ALA A 122 9.53 4.58 6.37
CA ALA A 122 9.26 5.68 5.44
C ALA A 122 8.47 5.23 4.21
N CYS A 123 8.84 4.09 3.60
CA CYS A 123 8.10 3.51 2.49
C CYS A 123 6.69 3.09 2.88
N GLY A 124 6.50 2.53 4.08
CA GLY A 124 5.18 2.16 4.58
C GLY A 124 4.27 3.36 4.84
N LEU A 125 4.82 4.44 5.42
CA LEU A 125 4.11 5.72 5.59
C LEU A 125 3.68 6.31 4.25
N ALA A 126 4.58 6.32 3.25
CA ALA A 126 4.28 6.82 1.92
C ALA A 126 3.23 5.95 1.20
N ASP A 127 3.34 4.63 1.29
CA ASP A 127 2.39 3.67 0.71
C ASP A 127 0.99 3.85 1.30
N THR A 128 0.88 3.91 2.63
CA THR A 128 -0.39 4.19 3.32
C THR A 128 -0.99 5.52 2.88
N PHE A 129 -0.17 6.58 2.83
CA PHE A 129 -0.61 7.89 2.39
C PHE A 129 -1.18 7.85 0.97
N VAL A 130 -0.50 7.18 0.05
CA VAL A 130 -0.94 7.07 -1.35
C VAL A 130 -2.19 6.19 -1.48
N HIS A 131 -2.30 5.09 -0.73
CA HIS A 131 -3.54 4.29 -0.69
C HIS A 131 -4.76 5.15 -0.35
N VAL A 132 -4.64 5.99 0.69
CA VAL A 132 -5.73 6.89 1.08
C VAL A 132 -5.98 7.95 0.01
N MET A 133 -4.91 8.53 -0.57
CA MET A 133 -5.03 9.56 -1.60
C MET A 133 -5.75 9.05 -2.86
N GLU A 134 -5.50 7.82 -3.31
CA GLU A 134 -6.12 7.27 -4.52
C GLU A 134 -7.59 6.88 -4.35
N GLN A 135 -8.05 6.70 -3.11
CA GLN A 135 -9.45 6.52 -2.78
C GLN A 135 -10.16 7.86 -2.49
N TYR A 136 -9.42 8.85 -2.01
CA TYR A 136 -9.93 10.17 -1.64
C TYR A 136 -9.89 11.19 -2.79
N MET A 137 -8.79 11.26 -3.55
CA MET A 137 -8.52 12.27 -4.57
C MET A 137 -9.18 11.93 -5.91
N THR A 138 -10.50 11.76 -5.89
CA THR A 138 -11.30 11.38 -7.07
C THR A 138 -12.35 12.43 -7.38
N VAL A 139 -13.62 12.17 -7.10
CA VAL A 139 -14.72 13.08 -7.39
C VAL A 139 -15.15 13.82 -6.13
N ALA A 140 -15.29 15.15 -6.22
CA ALA A 140 -15.74 15.95 -5.09
C ALA A 140 -17.22 15.68 -4.75
N GLY A 141 -17.56 15.70 -3.45
CA GLY A 141 -18.92 15.65 -2.96
C GLY A 141 -19.61 14.28 -2.96
N GLN A 142 -18.88 13.18 -3.23
CA GLN A 142 -19.49 11.83 -3.21
C GLN A 142 -19.93 11.39 -1.82
N SER A 143 -19.06 11.53 -0.81
CA SER A 143 -19.36 11.14 0.55
C SER A 143 -18.60 12.00 1.56
N ARG A 144 -19.34 12.79 2.34
CA ARG A 144 -18.74 13.63 3.38
C ARG A 144 -18.07 12.81 4.50
N VAL A 145 -18.65 11.68 4.86
CA VAL A 145 -18.12 10.85 5.95
C VAL A 145 -16.85 10.12 5.52
N MET A 146 -16.81 9.57 4.30
CA MET A 146 -15.59 8.94 3.77
C MET A 146 -14.47 9.95 3.59
N ASP A 147 -14.78 11.16 3.10
CA ASP A 147 -13.83 12.26 3.04
C ASP A 147 -13.22 12.57 4.40
N ARG A 148 -14.04 12.69 5.46
CA ARG A 148 -13.55 12.99 6.81
C ARG A 148 -12.64 11.89 7.38
N TRP A 149 -12.96 10.64 7.10
CA TRP A 149 -12.12 9.53 7.55
C TRP A 149 -10.80 9.46 6.79
N ALA A 150 -10.83 9.64 5.47
CA ALA A 150 -9.62 9.74 4.66
C ALA A 150 -8.75 10.93 5.10
N GLU A 151 -9.34 12.10 5.28
CA GLU A 151 -8.67 13.31 5.76
C GLU A 151 -8.05 13.10 7.14
N GLY A 152 -8.76 12.43 8.06
CA GLY A 152 -8.24 12.10 9.40
C GLY A 152 -7.03 11.18 9.34
N ILE A 153 -7.06 10.13 8.50
CA ILE A 153 -5.89 9.24 8.33
C ILE A 153 -4.71 10.02 7.75
N LEU A 154 -4.93 10.86 6.71
CA LEU A 154 -3.87 11.66 6.10
C LEU A 154 -3.26 12.64 7.11
N GLN A 155 -4.08 13.32 7.92
CA GLN A 155 -3.61 14.20 8.98
C GLN A 155 -2.78 13.45 10.03
N THR A 156 -3.27 12.30 10.51
CA THR A 156 -2.55 11.46 11.47
C THR A 156 -1.16 11.08 10.91
N LEU A 157 -1.08 10.62 9.65
CA LEU A 157 0.20 10.26 9.03
C LEU A 157 1.18 11.44 8.95
N VAL A 158 0.67 12.65 8.63
CA VAL A 158 1.49 13.87 8.57
C VAL A 158 2.00 14.26 9.97
N GLU A 159 1.19 14.11 10.98
CA GLU A 159 1.53 14.43 12.38
C GLU A 159 2.54 13.47 12.97
N ILE A 160 2.31 12.14 12.86
CA ILE A 160 3.15 11.13 13.50
C ILE A 160 4.47 10.86 12.77
N ALA A 161 4.56 11.11 11.46
CA ALA A 161 5.73 10.74 10.67
C ALA A 161 7.06 11.37 11.16
N PRO A 162 7.13 12.67 11.49
CA PRO A 162 8.35 13.24 12.07
C PRO A 162 8.67 12.65 13.45
N GLU A 163 7.66 12.39 14.29
CA GLU A 163 7.84 11.84 15.64
C GLU A 163 8.32 10.38 15.58
N ILE A 164 7.78 9.54 14.67
CA ILE A 164 8.27 8.18 14.41
C ILE A 164 9.73 8.21 13.97
N ARG A 165 10.11 9.18 13.13
CA ARG A 165 11.49 9.32 12.66
C ARG A 165 12.46 9.63 13.80
N GLU A 166 12.02 10.37 14.81
CA GLU A 166 12.79 10.69 16.01
C GLU A 166 12.82 9.51 16.99
N ASN A 167 11.70 8.83 17.19
CA ASN A 167 11.55 7.71 18.12
C ASN A 167 10.62 6.61 17.57
N GLN A 168 11.17 5.72 16.73
CA GLN A 168 10.44 4.56 16.19
C GLN A 168 10.04 3.52 17.27
N HIS A 169 10.61 3.61 18.47
CA HIS A 169 10.29 2.68 19.56
C HIS A 169 9.10 3.17 20.42
N ASP A 170 8.46 4.26 20.05
CA ASP A 170 7.24 4.72 20.70
C ASP A 170 6.07 3.82 20.27
N TYR A 171 5.47 3.17 21.27
CA TYR A 171 4.39 2.21 21.05
C TYR A 171 3.14 2.86 20.45
N ASP A 172 2.74 4.02 20.98
CA ASP A 172 1.51 4.69 20.59
C ASP A 172 1.63 5.25 19.15
N LEU A 173 2.77 5.84 18.79
CA LEU A 173 3.05 6.31 17.43
C LEU A 173 3.02 5.16 16.42
N MET A 174 3.63 4.03 16.75
CA MET A 174 3.62 2.87 15.84
C MET A 174 2.26 2.17 15.81
N ALA A 175 1.47 2.24 16.87
CA ALA A 175 0.08 1.78 16.89
C ALA A 175 -0.80 2.62 15.96
N ASP A 176 -0.70 3.95 16.04
CA ASP A 176 -1.41 4.87 15.14
C ASP A 176 -1.03 4.68 13.68
N PHE A 177 0.26 4.49 13.40
CA PHE A 177 0.72 4.16 12.05
C PHE A 177 0.15 2.82 11.57
N MET A 178 0.25 1.77 12.37
CA MET A 178 -0.23 0.44 12.03
C MET A 178 -1.74 0.43 11.76
N LEU A 179 -2.52 1.09 12.62
CA LEU A 179 -3.96 1.21 12.41
C LEU A 179 -4.30 2.05 11.18
N SER A 180 -3.59 3.16 10.95
CA SER A 180 -3.74 4.00 9.76
C SER A 180 -3.49 3.20 8.47
N ALA A 181 -2.45 2.36 8.45
CA ALA A 181 -2.13 1.51 7.31
C ALA A 181 -3.23 0.46 7.05
N THR A 182 -3.71 -0.19 8.09
CA THR A 182 -4.81 -1.15 7.99
C THR A 182 -6.08 -0.49 7.45
N MET A 183 -6.50 0.63 8.05
CA MET A 183 -7.72 1.36 7.65
C MET A 183 -7.58 2.04 6.28
N GLY A 184 -6.35 2.34 5.87
CA GLY A 184 -6.05 2.94 4.57
C GLY A 184 -6.41 2.06 3.37
N LEU A 185 -6.41 0.71 3.52
CA LEU A 185 -6.70 -0.21 2.41
C LEU A 185 -7.50 -1.47 2.81
N ASN A 186 -8.31 -1.40 3.85
CA ASN A 186 -9.25 -2.49 4.19
C ASN A 186 -10.63 -2.37 3.50
N GLY A 187 -10.79 -1.39 2.62
CA GLY A 187 -12.04 -1.12 1.90
C GLY A 187 -13.00 -0.18 2.64
N PHE A 188 -12.68 0.21 3.88
CA PHE A 188 -13.56 1.04 4.71
C PHE A 188 -13.78 2.44 4.13
N ILE A 189 -12.71 3.16 3.78
CA ILE A 189 -12.80 4.51 3.21
C ILE A 189 -13.23 4.52 1.73
N ALA A 190 -13.27 3.34 1.10
CA ALA A 190 -13.69 3.15 -0.30
C ALA A 190 -15.19 2.93 -0.47
N MET A 191 -15.95 2.78 0.62
CA MET A 191 -17.38 2.46 0.55
C MET A 191 -18.18 3.56 -0.16
N GLY A 192 -18.70 3.22 -1.35
CA GLY A 192 -19.57 4.11 -2.12
C GLY A 192 -18.88 5.30 -2.77
N VAL A 193 -17.55 5.29 -2.88
CA VAL A 193 -16.77 6.33 -3.56
C VAL A 193 -16.00 5.75 -4.75
N ALA A 194 -15.74 6.57 -5.76
CA ALA A 194 -14.86 6.20 -6.87
C ALA A 194 -13.41 6.14 -6.39
N GLN A 195 -12.63 5.28 -7.02
CA GLN A 195 -11.20 5.12 -6.76
C GLN A 195 -10.41 5.36 -8.05
N ASP A 196 -9.18 5.83 -7.93
CA ASP A 196 -8.27 6.06 -9.05
C ASP A 196 -6.87 5.57 -8.67
N TRP A 197 -6.49 4.43 -9.20
CA TRP A 197 -5.25 3.72 -8.88
C TRP A 197 -4.10 4.01 -9.87
N ALA A 198 -4.14 5.14 -10.58
CA ALA A 198 -3.14 5.48 -11.59
C ALA A 198 -1.72 5.56 -11.01
N THR A 199 -1.56 6.11 -9.80
CA THR A 199 -0.25 6.21 -9.13
C THR A 199 0.33 4.83 -8.85
N HIS A 200 -0.47 3.90 -8.31
CA HIS A 200 -0.04 2.53 -8.06
C HIS A 200 0.29 1.78 -9.35
N MET A 201 -0.51 1.91 -10.40
CA MET A 201 -0.26 1.22 -11.66
C MET A 201 1.07 1.68 -12.29
N ILE A 202 1.34 2.98 -12.33
CA ILE A 202 2.62 3.51 -12.80
C ILE A 202 3.78 3.06 -11.87
N GLY A 203 3.58 3.10 -10.56
CA GLY A 203 4.56 2.65 -9.56
C GLY A 203 4.92 1.17 -9.72
N HIS A 204 3.96 0.30 -10.08
CA HIS A 204 4.20 -1.11 -10.34
C HIS A 204 5.14 -1.33 -11.53
N GLU A 205 4.98 -0.56 -12.61
CA GLU A 205 5.88 -0.61 -13.77
C GLU A 205 7.29 -0.17 -13.39
N LEU A 206 7.44 0.90 -12.60
CA LEU A 206 8.74 1.34 -12.10
C LEU A 206 9.42 0.29 -11.21
N THR A 207 8.65 -0.41 -10.38
CA THR A 207 9.18 -1.54 -9.59
C THR A 207 9.63 -2.68 -10.51
N ALA A 208 8.83 -3.04 -11.50
CA ALA A 208 9.11 -4.16 -12.41
C ALA A 208 10.32 -3.89 -13.32
N LEU A 209 10.48 -2.67 -13.80
CA LEU A 209 11.55 -2.28 -14.74
C LEU A 209 12.86 -1.95 -14.02
N HIS A 210 12.80 -1.27 -12.88
CA HIS A 210 13.98 -0.69 -12.23
C HIS A 210 14.28 -1.27 -10.85
N GLY A 211 13.44 -2.16 -10.32
CA GLY A 211 13.64 -2.78 -9.00
C GLY A 211 13.45 -1.84 -7.81
N LEU A 212 12.84 -0.67 -8.02
CA LEU A 212 12.59 0.29 -6.94
C LEU A 212 11.62 -0.26 -5.90
N THR A 213 11.83 0.09 -4.63
CA THR A 213 10.90 -0.26 -3.54
C THR A 213 9.53 0.37 -3.79
N HIS A 214 8.45 -0.40 -3.59
CA HIS A 214 7.09 0.02 -3.93
C HIS A 214 6.71 1.39 -3.35
N GLY A 215 6.82 1.60 -2.03
CA GLY A 215 6.48 2.90 -1.41
C GLY A 215 7.33 4.08 -1.94
N ALA A 216 8.58 3.82 -2.37
CA ALA A 216 9.42 4.84 -2.99
C ALA A 216 8.92 5.22 -4.39
N THR A 217 8.45 4.25 -5.20
CA THR A 217 7.86 4.58 -6.51
C THR A 217 6.62 5.45 -6.39
N LEU A 218 5.82 5.22 -5.34
CA LEU A 218 4.61 6.02 -5.10
C LEU A 218 4.92 7.47 -4.71
N ALA A 219 5.98 7.68 -3.90
CA ALA A 219 6.45 9.02 -3.54
C ALA A 219 6.96 9.81 -4.76
N ILE A 220 7.50 9.12 -5.76
CA ILE A 220 7.92 9.72 -7.04
C ILE A 220 6.72 10.06 -7.91
N VAL A 221 5.77 9.13 -8.04
CA VAL A 221 4.69 9.23 -9.04
C VAL A 221 3.56 10.17 -8.60
N LEU A 222 3.11 10.10 -7.32
CA LEU A 222 1.93 10.84 -6.87
C LEU A 222 2.01 12.36 -7.12
N PRO A 223 3.09 13.08 -6.81
CA PRO A 223 3.16 14.52 -7.08
C PRO A 223 3.03 14.84 -8.58
N GLY A 224 3.54 13.98 -9.45
CA GLY A 224 3.42 14.11 -10.91
C GLY A 224 1.98 13.92 -11.38
N THR A 225 1.30 12.86 -10.95
CA THR A 225 -0.11 12.59 -11.29
C THR A 225 -1.03 13.71 -10.81
N LEU A 226 -0.81 14.23 -9.59
CA LEU A 226 -1.60 15.35 -9.07
C LEU A 226 -1.41 16.63 -9.89
N ARG A 227 -0.19 16.93 -10.38
CA ARG A 227 0.08 18.08 -11.25
C ARG A 227 -0.63 17.94 -12.59
N VAL A 228 -0.49 16.78 -13.25
CA VAL A 228 -1.10 16.52 -14.56
C VAL A 228 -2.63 16.57 -14.48
N LEU A 229 -3.20 16.03 -13.42
CA LEU A 229 -4.65 15.95 -13.22
C LEU A 229 -5.23 17.15 -12.44
N SER A 230 -4.45 18.20 -12.18
CA SER A 230 -4.87 19.33 -11.34
C SER A 230 -6.09 20.07 -11.87
N ALA A 231 -6.25 20.18 -13.19
CA ALA A 231 -7.43 20.77 -13.81
C ALA A 231 -8.70 19.94 -13.54
N GLN A 232 -8.61 18.61 -13.54
CA GLN A 232 -9.75 17.72 -13.33
C GLN A 232 -10.07 17.52 -11.84
N LYS A 233 -9.05 17.49 -10.99
CA LYS A 233 -9.15 17.23 -9.55
C LYS A 233 -9.13 18.51 -8.70
N GLY A 234 -9.19 19.69 -9.30
CA GLY A 234 -8.95 20.98 -8.64
C GLY A 234 -9.81 21.23 -7.40
N ASP A 235 -11.11 20.94 -7.47
CA ASP A 235 -12.01 21.11 -6.31
C ASP A 235 -11.62 20.17 -5.16
N LYS A 236 -11.20 18.95 -5.47
CA LYS A 236 -10.75 17.98 -4.49
C LYS A 236 -9.37 18.35 -3.92
N LEU A 237 -8.48 18.88 -4.75
CA LEU A 237 -7.18 19.41 -4.32
C LEU A 237 -7.32 20.61 -3.38
N LEU A 238 -8.29 21.51 -3.63
CA LEU A 238 -8.60 22.61 -2.71
C LEU A 238 -9.10 22.11 -1.37
N GLN A 239 -10.05 21.15 -1.37
CA GLN A 239 -10.55 20.53 -0.16
C GLN A 239 -9.43 19.86 0.64
N TYR A 240 -8.57 19.11 -0.03
CA TYR A 240 -7.39 18.46 0.53
C TYR A 240 -6.40 19.47 1.12
N GLY A 241 -6.07 20.52 0.36
CA GLY A 241 -5.17 21.58 0.82
C GLY A 241 -5.68 22.29 2.05
N GLU A 242 -6.99 22.58 2.10
CA GLU A 242 -7.62 23.21 3.26
C GLU A 242 -7.65 22.30 4.48
N ARG A 243 -8.08 21.03 4.31
CA ARG A 243 -8.40 20.16 5.43
C ARG A 243 -7.21 19.37 5.96
N VAL A 244 -6.28 18.99 5.10
CA VAL A 244 -5.09 18.23 5.51
C VAL A 244 -3.91 19.17 5.80
N TRP A 245 -3.75 20.23 5.00
CA TRP A 245 -2.59 21.10 5.08
C TRP A 245 -2.87 22.49 5.69
N GLY A 246 -4.13 22.81 6.00
CA GLY A 246 -4.51 24.11 6.55
C GLY A 246 -4.36 25.28 5.55
N ILE A 247 -4.35 25.03 4.24
CA ILE A 247 -4.19 26.06 3.21
C ILE A 247 -5.54 26.74 2.96
N THR A 248 -5.80 27.83 3.68
CA THR A 248 -7.09 28.53 3.66
C THR A 248 -7.09 29.85 2.90
N THR A 249 -5.91 30.41 2.58
CA THR A 249 -5.75 31.73 1.94
C THR A 249 -4.98 31.63 0.63
N GLY A 250 -5.19 32.58 -0.27
CA GLY A 250 -4.57 32.63 -1.59
C GLY A 250 -5.54 32.30 -2.73
N GLU A 251 -5.12 32.61 -3.95
CA GLU A 251 -5.88 32.30 -5.16
C GLU A 251 -5.98 30.80 -5.40
N ARG A 252 -7.02 30.38 -6.14
CA ARG A 252 -7.35 28.96 -6.39
C ARG A 252 -6.13 28.16 -6.85
N ASP A 253 -5.47 28.61 -7.89
CA ASP A 253 -4.37 27.85 -8.51
C ASP A 253 -3.13 27.81 -7.62
N GLU A 254 -2.90 28.86 -6.84
CA GLU A 254 -1.84 28.89 -5.84
C GLU A 254 -2.10 27.88 -4.73
N ARG A 255 -3.32 27.80 -4.20
CA ARG A 255 -3.70 26.84 -3.16
C ARG A 255 -3.55 25.39 -3.66
N ILE A 256 -3.93 25.12 -4.91
CA ILE A 256 -3.74 23.80 -5.54
C ILE A 256 -2.25 23.46 -5.64
N ARG A 257 -1.44 24.39 -6.14
CA ARG A 257 0.02 24.23 -6.24
C ARG A 257 0.64 23.94 -4.87
N LEU A 258 0.30 24.72 -3.86
CA LEU A 258 0.79 24.57 -2.51
C LEU A 258 0.41 23.20 -1.90
N ALA A 259 -0.82 22.72 -2.14
CA ALA A 259 -1.24 21.40 -1.66
C ALA A 259 -0.37 20.26 -2.24
N ILE A 260 -0.04 20.35 -3.52
CA ILE A 260 0.84 19.38 -4.20
C ILE A 260 2.28 19.49 -3.65
N GLU A 261 2.78 20.73 -3.48
CA GLU A 261 4.12 20.97 -2.93
C GLU A 261 4.25 20.47 -1.47
N ARG A 262 3.21 20.61 -0.66
CA ARG A 262 3.18 20.06 0.71
C ARG A 262 3.24 18.55 0.69
N THR A 263 2.54 17.90 -0.24
CA THR A 263 2.59 16.44 -0.43
C THR A 263 3.99 15.97 -0.84
N GLU A 264 4.62 16.66 -1.79
CA GLU A 264 6.00 16.37 -2.19
C GLU A 264 6.97 16.59 -1.02
N GLY A 265 6.79 17.69 -0.29
CA GLY A 265 7.57 18.02 0.92
C GLY A 265 7.45 16.95 2.00
N PHE A 266 6.25 16.38 2.19
CA PHE A 266 6.03 15.27 3.12
C PHE A 266 6.86 14.04 2.75
N PHE A 267 6.87 13.60 1.50
CA PHE A 267 7.69 12.46 1.08
C PHE A 267 9.18 12.75 1.23
N ARG A 268 9.63 13.97 0.91
CA ARG A 268 11.02 14.39 1.13
C ARG A 268 11.40 14.38 2.61
N SER A 269 10.49 14.76 3.50
CA SER A 269 10.73 14.72 4.95
C SER A 269 10.91 13.30 5.48
N LEU A 270 10.34 12.29 4.79
CA LEU A 270 10.55 10.88 5.06
C LEU A 270 11.92 10.37 4.53
N GLY A 271 12.67 11.20 3.79
CA GLY A 271 13.92 10.82 3.14
C GLY A 271 13.71 10.02 1.85
N LEU A 272 12.53 10.16 1.21
CA LEU A 272 12.23 9.51 -0.06
C LEU A 272 12.46 10.47 -1.24
N SER A 273 12.93 9.92 -2.34
CA SER A 273 13.03 10.62 -3.62
C SER A 273 11.64 10.91 -4.16
N THR A 274 11.50 12.06 -4.82
CA THR A 274 10.24 12.47 -5.47
C THR A 274 10.38 12.65 -6.99
N ARG A 275 11.54 12.25 -7.52
CA ARG A 275 11.86 12.30 -8.96
C ARG A 275 12.67 11.07 -9.36
N LEU A 276 12.44 10.55 -10.57
CA LEU A 276 13.18 9.42 -11.13
C LEU A 276 14.69 9.73 -11.26
N SER A 277 15.04 10.97 -11.60
CA SER A 277 16.45 11.39 -11.71
C SER A 277 17.23 11.30 -10.39
N GLU A 278 16.56 11.36 -9.24
CA GLU A 278 17.16 11.18 -7.91
C GLU A 278 17.50 9.70 -7.62
N GLU A 279 16.87 8.78 -8.35
CA GLU A 279 17.17 7.34 -8.32
C GLU A 279 18.08 6.90 -9.49
N GLY A 280 18.69 7.87 -10.21
CA GLY A 280 19.60 7.59 -11.32
C GLY A 280 18.93 7.14 -12.62
N ILE A 281 17.60 7.30 -12.72
CA ILE A 281 16.82 6.96 -13.91
C ILE A 281 16.65 8.23 -14.75
N GLY A 282 17.24 8.25 -15.95
CA GLY A 282 17.20 9.36 -16.89
C GLY A 282 16.05 9.27 -17.90
N GLU A 283 16.00 10.25 -18.80
CA GLU A 283 15.16 10.20 -20.01
C GLU A 283 15.88 9.28 -21.03
N GLU A 284 15.38 8.06 -21.22
CA GLU A 284 15.77 7.15 -22.31
C GLU A 284 14.56 6.88 -23.21
#